data_7cf4fa8b1b174151486cd3cc40367f47
#
_entry.id   7cf4fa8b1b174151486cd3cc40367f47
#
_cell.length_a   1.000
_cell.length_b   1.000
_cell.length_c   1.000
_cell.angle_alpha   90.00
_cell.angle_beta   90.00
_cell.angle_gamma   90.00
#
_symmetry.space_group_name_H-M   'P 1'
#
loop_
_entity.id
_entity.type
_entity.pdbx_description
1 polymer ?
#
loop_
_entity_poly.entity_id
_entity_poly.type
_entity_poly.pdbx_seq_one_letter_code
_entity_poly.pdbx_strand_id
1 'polypeptide(L)'
;YISRTLRDDMQAMLGEQQFSTVSLIADQINKELTDRFKGLELVASGLSPALLENPVQLQSFMEQRPLLNELFNGGVMVLQLDGTAAAETPSSAKRVGTNYLDIDTVGAALRNGKSTVGRPVFGKKLQAPVFGMTVPVRTPQGQVIGALSGVTNLSLPSFLDKIGQNHYGKSGGYVL
;
A
#
# COMPACT_ATOMS: atom_id res chain seq x y z
N TYR A 1 45.97 20.62 12.31
CA TYR A 1 45.24 19.97 13.44
C TYR A 1 43.92 20.67 13.70
N ILE A 2 43.89 21.99 13.82
CA ILE A 2 42.67 22.78 14.02
C ILE A 2 41.73 22.65 12.81
N SER A 3 42.26 22.68 11.59
CA SER A 3 41.44 22.55 10.41
C SER A 3 40.81 21.16 10.26
N ARG A 4 41.47 20.13 10.79
CA ARG A 4 40.92 18.78 10.79
C ARG A 4 39.72 18.65 11.73
N THR A 5 39.79 19.26 12.93
CA THR A 5 38.68 19.27 13.88
C THR A 5 37.48 20.03 13.31
N LEU A 6 37.72 21.21 12.70
CA LEU A 6 36.66 22.00 12.07
C LEU A 6 35.97 21.22 10.94
N ARG A 7 36.74 20.50 10.15
CA ARG A 7 36.22 19.67 9.05
C ARG A 7 35.32 18.55 9.58
N ASP A 8 35.75 17.88 10.65
CA ASP A 8 34.98 16.80 11.28
C ASP A 8 33.67 17.34 11.86
N ASP A 9 33.69 18.52 12.49
CA ASP A 9 32.48 19.17 13.03
C ASP A 9 31.51 19.56 11.90
N MET A 10 32.00 20.06 10.80
CA MET A 10 31.15 20.39 9.64
C MET A 10 30.52 19.16 9.02
N GLN A 11 31.26 18.06 8.91
CA GLN A 11 30.72 16.81 8.39
C GLN A 11 29.64 16.23 9.31
N ALA A 12 29.83 16.31 10.63
CA ALA A 12 28.84 15.88 11.59
C ALA A 12 27.56 16.70 11.49
N MET A 13 27.65 18.03 11.36
CA MET A 13 26.50 18.92 11.18
C MET A 13 25.71 18.58 9.91
N LEU A 14 26.39 18.38 8.79
CA LEU A 14 25.76 18.02 7.52
C LEU A 14 25.06 16.66 7.62
N GLY A 15 25.69 15.71 8.30
CA GLY A 15 25.10 14.39 8.54
C GLY A 15 23.84 14.48 9.36
N GLU A 16 23.79 15.30 10.40
CA GLU A 16 22.61 15.51 11.22
C GLU A 16 21.47 16.15 10.43
N GLN A 17 21.74 17.13 9.59
CA GLN A 17 20.73 17.76 8.74
C GLN A 17 20.13 16.76 7.74
N GLN A 18 20.96 15.94 7.09
CA GLN A 18 20.51 14.92 6.16
C GLN A 18 19.66 13.87 6.88
N PHE A 19 20.09 13.45 8.06
CA PHE A 19 19.35 12.48 8.87
C PHE A 19 17.97 13.02 9.26
N SER A 20 17.89 14.28 9.68
CA SER A 20 16.61 14.90 10.06
C SER A 20 15.65 14.98 8.89
N THR A 21 16.13 15.32 7.67
CA THR A 21 15.29 15.35 6.47
C THR A 21 14.78 13.95 6.11
N VAL A 22 15.64 12.95 6.12
CA VAL A 22 15.26 11.56 5.83
C VAL A 22 14.26 11.06 6.86
N SER A 23 14.48 11.37 8.15
CA SER A 23 13.57 10.97 9.23
C SER A 23 12.19 11.58 9.05
N LEU A 24 12.11 12.87 8.69
CA LEU A 24 10.84 13.55 8.44
C LEU A 24 10.08 12.94 7.25
N ILE A 25 10.78 12.60 6.17
CA ILE A 25 10.20 11.95 5.01
C ILE A 25 9.69 10.56 5.40
N ALA A 26 10.47 9.78 6.15
CA ALA A 26 10.08 8.47 6.61
C ALA A 26 8.83 8.53 7.48
N ASP A 27 8.74 9.52 8.37
CA ASP A 27 7.57 9.72 9.23
C ASP A 27 6.32 10.04 8.40
N GLN A 28 6.44 10.85 7.37
CA GLN A 28 5.33 11.17 6.47
C GLN A 28 4.89 9.95 5.67
N ILE A 29 5.83 9.18 5.15
CA ILE A 29 5.51 7.93 4.45
C ILE A 29 4.80 6.96 5.39
N ASN A 30 5.30 6.79 6.61
CA ASN A 30 4.69 5.92 7.61
C ASN A 30 3.27 6.36 7.95
N LYS A 31 3.02 7.66 8.07
CA LYS A 31 1.69 8.20 8.31
C LYS A 31 0.74 7.87 7.17
N GLU A 32 1.16 8.09 5.93
CA GLU A 32 0.36 7.79 4.74
C GLU A 32 0.05 6.30 4.65
N LEU A 33 1.02 5.43 4.92
CA LEU A 33 0.81 3.98 4.94
C LEU A 33 -0.13 3.57 6.07
N THR A 34 0.03 4.14 7.25
CA THR A 34 -0.83 3.85 8.41
C THR A 34 -2.28 4.23 8.11
N ASP A 35 -2.51 5.40 7.53
CA ASP A 35 -3.85 5.86 7.16
C ASP A 35 -4.49 4.92 6.12
N ARG A 36 -3.71 4.43 5.18
CA ARG A 36 -4.19 3.48 4.17
C ARG A 36 -4.50 2.12 4.77
N PHE A 37 -3.69 1.63 5.70
CA PHE A 37 -4.00 0.39 6.42
C PHE A 37 -5.30 0.52 7.20
N LYS A 38 -5.50 1.63 7.89
CA LYS A 38 -6.76 1.88 8.62
C LYS A 38 -7.96 1.86 7.68
N GLY A 39 -7.82 2.47 6.50
CA GLY A 39 -8.87 2.43 5.48
C GLY A 39 -9.18 1.01 5.02
N LEU A 40 -8.15 0.22 4.73
CA LEU A 40 -8.32 -1.18 4.33
C LEU A 40 -8.94 -2.01 5.45
N GLU A 41 -8.47 -1.85 6.68
CA GLU A 41 -8.99 -2.58 7.84
C GLU A 41 -10.46 -2.26 8.11
N LEU A 42 -10.85 -1.01 7.94
CA LEU A 42 -12.23 -0.60 8.09
C LEU A 42 -13.14 -1.27 7.05
N VAL A 43 -12.72 -1.31 5.81
CA VAL A 43 -13.46 -2.00 4.74
C VAL A 43 -13.45 -3.51 4.98
N ALA A 44 -12.31 -4.08 5.36
CA ALA A 44 -12.19 -5.51 5.65
C ALA A 44 -13.14 -5.95 6.77
N SER A 45 -13.37 -5.10 7.76
CA SER A 45 -14.29 -5.39 8.86
C SER A 45 -15.76 -5.52 8.40
N GLY A 46 -16.10 -4.97 7.25
CA GLY A 46 -17.43 -5.09 6.65
C GLY A 46 -17.58 -6.31 5.74
N LEU A 47 -16.52 -7.07 5.50
CA LEU A 47 -16.54 -8.24 4.64
C LEU A 47 -16.87 -9.49 5.48
N SER A 48 -18.13 -9.95 5.38
CA SER A 48 -18.58 -11.14 6.08
C SER A 48 -18.36 -12.41 5.23
N PRO A 49 -18.36 -13.62 5.85
CA PRO A 49 -18.30 -14.85 5.07
C PRO A 49 -19.41 -14.96 4.01
N ALA A 50 -20.62 -14.55 4.36
CA ALA A 50 -21.76 -14.57 3.43
C ALA A 50 -21.51 -13.66 2.23
N LEU A 51 -20.93 -12.49 2.45
CA LEU A 51 -20.61 -11.53 1.38
C LEU A 51 -19.51 -12.09 0.47
N LEU A 52 -18.49 -12.73 1.04
CA LEU A 52 -17.41 -13.33 0.25
C LEU A 52 -17.88 -14.49 -0.62
N GLU A 53 -18.96 -15.17 -0.23
CA GLU A 53 -19.56 -16.25 -1.01
C GLU A 53 -20.49 -15.77 -2.12
N ASN A 54 -20.81 -14.47 -2.16
CA ASN A 54 -21.73 -13.91 -3.15
C ASN A 54 -21.01 -12.92 -4.05
N PRO A 55 -20.50 -13.34 -5.23
CA PRO A 55 -19.69 -12.50 -6.09
C PRO A 55 -20.37 -11.19 -6.53
N VAL A 56 -21.66 -11.24 -6.81
CA VAL A 56 -22.41 -10.05 -7.28
C VAL A 56 -22.53 -9.02 -6.16
N GLN A 57 -22.90 -9.45 -4.96
CA GLN A 57 -23.01 -8.56 -3.82
C GLN A 57 -21.65 -8.03 -3.38
N LEU A 58 -20.62 -8.86 -3.45
CA LEU A 58 -19.25 -8.48 -3.12
C LEU A 58 -18.75 -7.38 -4.05
N GLN A 59 -18.96 -7.54 -5.35
CA GLN A 59 -18.57 -6.53 -6.33
C GLN A 59 -19.34 -5.23 -6.11
N SER A 60 -20.64 -5.29 -5.84
CA SER A 60 -21.43 -4.13 -5.51
C SER A 60 -20.94 -3.42 -4.25
N PHE A 61 -20.59 -4.18 -3.22
CA PHE A 61 -20.00 -3.65 -1.97
C PHE A 61 -18.73 -2.85 -2.27
N MET A 62 -17.86 -3.34 -3.13
CA MET A 62 -16.63 -2.66 -3.50
C MET A 62 -16.90 -1.39 -4.31
N GLU A 63 -17.82 -1.44 -5.25
CA GLU A 63 -18.17 -0.32 -6.11
C GLU A 63 -18.84 0.84 -5.34
N GLN A 64 -19.44 0.56 -4.20
CA GLN A 64 -20.06 1.57 -3.34
C GLN A 64 -19.04 2.33 -2.49
N ARG A 65 -17.76 2.03 -2.62
CA ARG A 65 -16.67 2.64 -1.84
C ARG A 65 -15.64 3.33 -2.74
N PRO A 66 -16.03 4.41 -3.44
CA PRO A 66 -15.12 5.07 -4.39
C PRO A 66 -13.90 5.68 -3.70
N LEU A 67 -13.95 5.95 -2.40
CA LEU A 67 -12.81 6.46 -1.64
C LEU A 67 -11.60 5.52 -1.73
N LEU A 68 -11.82 4.23 -1.88
CA LEU A 68 -10.72 3.27 -2.05
C LEU A 68 -9.87 3.59 -3.29
N ASN A 69 -10.47 4.08 -4.36
CA ASN A 69 -9.75 4.45 -5.57
C ASN A 69 -8.94 5.74 -5.40
N GLU A 70 -9.31 6.59 -4.45
CA GLU A 70 -8.52 7.78 -4.09
C GLU A 70 -7.31 7.41 -3.25
N LEU A 71 -7.45 6.43 -2.36
CA LEU A 71 -6.35 5.96 -1.53
C LEU A 71 -5.36 5.11 -2.32
N PHE A 72 -5.84 4.35 -3.30
CA PHE A 72 -5.03 3.41 -4.07
C PHE A 72 -5.28 3.63 -5.57
N ASN A 73 -4.36 4.31 -6.23
CA ASN A 73 -4.48 4.62 -7.65
C ASN A 73 -4.41 3.38 -8.57
N GLY A 74 -3.94 2.27 -8.06
CA GLY A 74 -3.97 0.96 -8.74
C GLY A 74 -5.18 0.12 -8.38
N GLY A 75 -6.11 0.66 -7.58
CA GLY A 75 -7.33 -0.01 -7.17
C GLY A 75 -7.17 -0.94 -5.98
N VAL A 76 -8.28 -1.56 -5.62
CA VAL A 76 -8.36 -2.47 -4.47
C VAL A 76 -9.07 -3.74 -4.92
N MET A 77 -8.59 -4.88 -4.45
CA MET A 77 -9.21 -6.18 -4.75
C MET A 77 -9.44 -7.00 -3.49
N VAL A 78 -10.52 -7.76 -3.51
CA VAL A 78 -10.82 -8.76 -2.48
C VAL A 78 -10.32 -10.11 -2.97
N LEU A 79 -9.55 -10.79 -2.12
CA LEU A 79 -8.96 -12.09 -2.42
C LEU A 79 -9.63 -13.17 -1.59
N GLN A 80 -9.94 -14.27 -2.23
CA GLN A 80 -10.39 -15.49 -1.55
C GLN A 80 -9.24 -16.14 -0.81
N LEU A 81 -9.56 -17.11 0.04
CA LEU A 81 -8.55 -17.79 0.86
C LEU A 81 -7.49 -18.52 0.01
N ASP A 82 -7.82 -18.91 -1.20
CA ASP A 82 -6.87 -19.51 -2.15
C ASP A 82 -6.01 -18.49 -2.90
N GLY A 83 -6.23 -17.19 -2.70
CA GLY A 83 -5.50 -16.12 -3.34
C GLY A 83 -6.11 -15.60 -4.65
N THR A 84 -7.25 -16.14 -5.07
CA THR A 84 -7.93 -15.69 -6.29
C THR A 84 -8.73 -14.43 -6.03
N ALA A 85 -8.60 -13.43 -6.91
CA ALA A 85 -9.36 -12.20 -6.81
C ALA A 85 -10.85 -12.47 -7.09
N ALA A 86 -11.71 -12.11 -6.14
CA ALA A 86 -13.15 -12.32 -6.22
C ALA A 86 -13.91 -11.06 -6.61
N ALA A 87 -13.37 -9.88 -6.30
CA ALA A 87 -13.98 -8.59 -6.62
C ALA A 87 -12.88 -7.53 -6.66
N GLU A 88 -13.16 -6.42 -7.31
CA GLU A 88 -12.22 -5.31 -7.42
C GLU A 88 -12.93 -3.99 -7.68
N THR A 89 -12.24 -2.90 -7.37
CA THR A 89 -12.65 -1.56 -7.77
C THR A 89 -11.41 -0.74 -8.17
N PRO A 90 -11.35 -0.12 -9.34
CA PRO A 90 -12.32 -0.24 -10.44
C PRO A 90 -12.21 -1.60 -11.15
N SER A 91 -13.26 -2.00 -11.82
CA SER A 91 -13.29 -3.28 -12.54
C SER A 91 -12.49 -3.26 -13.86
N SER A 92 -11.99 -2.10 -14.25
CA SER A 92 -11.27 -1.90 -15.52
C SER A 92 -9.95 -2.68 -15.60
N ALA A 93 -9.33 -3.01 -14.46
CA ALA A 93 -8.08 -3.78 -14.45
C ALA A 93 -8.27 -5.27 -14.72
N LYS A 94 -9.52 -5.76 -14.66
CA LYS A 94 -9.90 -7.13 -14.99
C LYS A 94 -9.10 -8.19 -14.24
N ARG A 95 -8.93 -7.98 -12.92
CA ARG A 95 -8.15 -8.86 -12.05
C ARG A 95 -8.95 -10.03 -11.48
N VAL A 96 -10.29 -9.94 -11.51
CA VAL A 96 -11.15 -11.00 -10.99
C VAL A 96 -10.85 -12.32 -11.70
N GLY A 97 -10.66 -13.38 -10.93
CA GLY A 97 -10.25 -14.70 -11.42
C GLY A 97 -8.75 -14.92 -11.49
N THR A 98 -7.93 -13.88 -11.32
CA THR A 98 -6.47 -14.01 -11.29
C THR A 98 -6.02 -14.40 -9.88
N ASN A 99 -5.05 -15.30 -9.79
CA ASN A 99 -4.50 -15.74 -8.50
C ASN A 99 -3.26 -14.93 -8.14
N TYR A 100 -3.23 -14.45 -6.90
CA TYR A 100 -2.15 -13.60 -6.38
C TYR A 100 -1.45 -14.22 -5.16
N LEU A 101 -1.63 -15.53 -4.92
CA LEU A 101 -1.06 -16.18 -3.73
C LEU A 101 0.48 -16.14 -3.71
N ASP A 102 1.11 -16.02 -4.87
CA ASP A 102 2.55 -15.89 -5.01
C ASP A 102 3.10 -14.51 -4.62
N ILE A 103 2.22 -13.53 -4.43
CA ILE A 103 2.62 -12.19 -3.98
C ILE A 103 2.83 -12.23 -2.47
N ASP A 104 3.97 -11.72 -1.99
CA ASP A 104 4.40 -11.83 -0.59
C ASP A 104 3.36 -11.30 0.39
N THR A 105 2.76 -10.13 0.11
CA THR A 105 1.76 -9.53 1.00
C THR A 105 0.48 -10.37 1.08
N VAL A 106 0.10 -10.98 -0.02
CA VAL A 106 -1.08 -11.84 -0.09
C VAL A 106 -0.85 -13.11 0.74
N GLY A 107 0.30 -13.76 0.54
CA GLY A 107 0.67 -14.92 1.35
C GLY A 107 0.74 -14.60 2.84
N ALA A 108 1.32 -13.45 3.20
CA ALA A 108 1.42 -13.02 4.59
C ALA A 108 0.03 -12.83 5.23
N ALA A 109 -0.92 -12.23 4.50
CA ALA A 109 -2.28 -12.03 4.99
C ALA A 109 -3.04 -13.35 5.12
N LEU A 110 -3.01 -14.18 4.08
CA LEU A 110 -3.83 -15.40 4.02
C LEU A 110 -3.28 -16.52 4.89
N ARG A 111 -1.95 -16.67 4.95
CA ARG A 111 -1.31 -17.77 5.69
C ARG A 111 -0.98 -17.40 7.12
N ASN A 112 -0.57 -16.15 7.37
CA ASN A 112 -0.06 -15.72 8.67
C ASN A 112 -0.95 -14.67 9.35
N GLY A 113 -2.00 -14.21 8.68
CA GLY A 113 -2.90 -13.21 9.23
C GLY A 113 -2.24 -11.86 9.49
N LYS A 114 -1.24 -11.49 8.70
CA LYS A 114 -0.45 -10.25 8.88
C LYS A 114 -0.79 -9.23 7.82
N SER A 115 -0.92 -7.98 8.25
CA SER A 115 -1.02 -6.81 7.36
C SER A 115 0.40 -6.37 7.00
N THR A 116 0.71 -6.31 5.71
CA THR A 116 2.05 -5.97 5.25
C THR A 116 2.02 -5.05 4.04
N VAL A 117 3.13 -4.32 3.86
CA VAL A 117 3.43 -3.53 2.66
C VAL A 117 4.43 -4.33 1.82
N GLY A 118 4.15 -4.45 0.53
CA GLY A 118 5.03 -5.16 -0.38
C GLY A 118 6.10 -4.25 -0.99
N ARG A 119 7.16 -4.88 -1.47
CA ARG A 119 8.13 -4.24 -2.34
C ARG A 119 7.53 -4.04 -3.74
N PRO A 120 8.09 -3.12 -4.56
CA PRO A 120 7.63 -2.97 -5.93
C PRO A 120 7.78 -4.26 -6.74
N VAL A 121 6.74 -4.60 -7.46
CA VAL A 121 6.71 -5.74 -8.39
C VAL A 121 6.00 -5.29 -9.67
N PHE A 122 6.19 -6.03 -10.75
CA PHE A 122 5.45 -5.78 -11.98
C PHE A 122 4.07 -6.43 -11.87
N GLY A 123 3.01 -5.62 -12.03
CA GLY A 123 1.64 -6.09 -11.87
C GLY A 123 1.22 -7.08 -12.96
N LYS A 124 0.48 -8.13 -12.57
CA LYS A 124 0.04 -9.18 -13.52
C LYS A 124 -0.94 -8.65 -14.57
N LYS A 125 -1.85 -7.78 -14.17
CA LYS A 125 -2.88 -7.22 -15.07
C LYS A 125 -2.65 -5.74 -15.37
N LEU A 126 -2.18 -4.96 -14.42
CA LEU A 126 -1.88 -3.55 -14.63
C LEU A 126 -0.66 -3.33 -15.53
N GLN A 127 0.23 -4.30 -15.63
CA GLN A 127 1.43 -4.26 -16.45
C GLN A 127 2.28 -2.99 -16.22
N ALA A 128 2.47 -2.67 -14.96
CA ALA A 128 3.23 -1.51 -14.49
C ALA A 128 3.88 -1.86 -13.17
N PRO A 129 4.95 -1.13 -12.76
CA PRO A 129 5.48 -1.29 -11.42
C PRO A 129 4.42 -0.89 -10.39
N VAL A 130 4.15 -1.78 -9.44
CA VAL A 130 3.14 -1.55 -8.40
C VAL A 130 3.69 -2.04 -7.07
N PHE A 131 3.16 -1.51 -5.97
CA PHE A 131 3.31 -2.18 -4.68
C PHE A 131 1.95 -2.36 -4.03
N GLY A 132 1.81 -3.44 -3.27
CA GLY A 132 0.57 -3.78 -2.59
C GLY A 132 0.65 -3.54 -1.11
N MET A 133 -0.49 -3.22 -0.53
CA MET A 133 -0.73 -3.23 0.91
C MET A 133 -1.89 -4.19 1.13
N THR A 134 -1.67 -5.24 1.90
CA THR A 134 -2.67 -6.30 2.06
C THR A 134 -2.97 -6.52 3.53
N VAL A 135 -4.26 -6.59 3.85
CA VAL A 135 -4.75 -6.89 5.20
C VAL A 135 -5.59 -8.17 5.15
N PRO A 136 -5.57 -9.00 6.19
CA PRO A 136 -6.44 -10.16 6.26
C PRO A 136 -7.89 -9.74 6.51
N VAL A 137 -8.83 -10.51 5.97
CA VAL A 137 -10.25 -10.43 6.30
C VAL A 137 -10.55 -11.55 7.29
N ARG A 138 -11.13 -11.18 8.43
CA ARG A 138 -11.37 -12.14 9.54
C ARG A 138 -12.85 -12.22 9.91
N THR A 139 -13.24 -13.37 10.39
CA THR A 139 -14.52 -13.53 11.09
C THR A 139 -14.46 -12.81 12.44
N PRO A 140 -15.61 -12.56 13.10
CA PRO A 140 -15.62 -12.03 14.48
C PRO A 140 -14.82 -12.90 15.46
N GLN A 141 -14.64 -14.19 15.16
CA GLN A 141 -13.83 -15.10 15.97
C GLN A 141 -12.33 -15.05 15.65
N GLY A 142 -11.93 -14.21 14.70
CA GLY A 142 -10.53 -13.99 14.34
C GLY A 142 -9.98 -14.93 13.26
N GLN A 143 -10.80 -15.77 12.67
CA GLN A 143 -10.37 -16.68 11.60
C GLN A 143 -10.21 -15.93 10.29
N VAL A 144 -9.09 -16.11 9.60
CA VAL A 144 -8.84 -15.52 8.29
C VAL A 144 -9.70 -16.24 7.24
N ILE A 145 -10.47 -15.45 6.48
CA ILE A 145 -11.37 -15.96 5.43
C ILE A 145 -11.05 -15.40 4.05
N GLY A 146 -10.15 -14.46 3.97
CA GLY A 146 -9.73 -13.81 2.73
C GLY A 146 -8.76 -12.69 3.01
N ALA A 147 -8.55 -11.85 2.03
CA ALA A 147 -7.68 -10.68 2.16
C ALA A 147 -8.22 -9.52 1.33
N LEU A 148 -7.83 -8.31 1.71
CA LEU A 148 -8.12 -7.09 0.98
C LEU A 148 -6.78 -6.44 0.63
N SER A 149 -6.54 -6.22 -0.66
CA SER A 149 -5.27 -5.68 -1.16
C SER A 149 -5.50 -4.37 -1.88
N GLY A 150 -4.85 -3.32 -1.40
CA GLY A 150 -4.78 -2.03 -2.06
C GLY A 150 -3.49 -1.93 -2.86
N VAL A 151 -3.58 -1.44 -4.09
CA VAL A 151 -2.47 -1.40 -5.04
C VAL A 151 -2.13 0.04 -5.39
N THR A 152 -0.85 0.40 -5.28
CA THR A 152 -0.33 1.67 -5.75
C THR A 152 0.44 1.44 -7.04
N ASN A 153 -0.03 2.07 -8.12
CA ASN A 153 0.63 2.04 -9.42
C ASN A 153 1.68 3.16 -9.44
N LEU A 154 2.95 2.77 -9.53
CA LEU A 154 4.08 3.70 -9.48
C LEU A 154 4.28 4.46 -10.79
N SER A 155 3.60 4.06 -11.86
CA SER A 155 3.59 4.78 -13.15
C SER A 155 2.61 5.96 -13.17
N LEU A 156 1.76 6.09 -12.14
CA LEU A 156 0.78 7.16 -12.00
C LEU A 156 1.15 8.04 -10.80
N PRO A 157 0.66 9.29 -10.75
CA PRO A 157 0.84 10.14 -9.58
C PRO A 157 0.30 9.46 -8.31
N SER A 158 1.07 9.53 -7.23
CA SER A 158 0.75 8.90 -5.95
C SER A 158 1.09 9.83 -4.79
N PHE A 159 0.78 9.38 -3.57
CA PHE A 159 1.13 10.12 -2.35
C PHE A 159 2.65 10.29 -2.20
N LEU A 160 3.44 9.39 -2.78
CA LEU A 160 4.91 9.48 -2.74
C LEU A 160 5.41 10.71 -3.50
N ASP A 161 4.77 11.04 -4.62
CA ASP A 161 5.11 12.24 -5.40
C ASP A 161 4.83 13.52 -4.61
N LYS A 162 3.72 13.56 -3.89
CA LYS A 162 3.36 14.70 -3.03
C LYS A 162 4.40 14.93 -1.94
N ILE A 163 4.88 13.87 -1.32
CA ILE A 163 5.92 13.95 -0.29
C ILE A 163 7.21 14.46 -0.93
N GLY A 164 7.59 13.94 -2.09
CA GLY A 164 8.75 14.40 -2.85
C GLY A 164 8.67 15.87 -3.20
N GLN A 165 7.54 16.34 -3.71
CA GLN A 165 7.33 17.74 -4.05
C GLN A 165 7.41 18.67 -2.84
N ASN A 166 6.82 18.27 -1.71
CA ASN A 166 6.83 19.09 -0.50
C ASN A 166 8.22 19.26 0.09
N HIS A 167 9.09 18.25 -0.02
CA HIS A 167 10.41 18.26 0.59
C HIS A 167 11.53 18.65 -0.37
N TYR A 168 11.42 18.28 -1.65
CA TYR A 168 12.49 18.46 -2.63
C TYR A 168 12.22 19.59 -3.61
N GLY A 169 10.97 19.87 -3.96
CA GLY A 169 10.62 20.96 -4.84
C GLY A 169 11.00 22.32 -4.28
N LYS A 170 10.95 22.50 -2.97
CA LYS A 170 11.33 23.75 -2.29
C LYS A 170 12.83 23.99 -2.23
N SER A 171 13.64 22.94 -2.25
CA SER A 171 15.10 23.07 -2.23
C SER A 171 15.71 23.30 -3.61
N GLY A 172 14.91 23.17 -4.66
CA GLY A 172 15.29 23.57 -6.03
C GLY A 172 16.34 22.72 -6.71
N GLY A 173 16.90 21.70 -6.08
CA GLY A 173 17.98 20.95 -6.65
C GLY A 173 17.94 19.45 -6.42
N TYR A 174 16.84 18.94 -5.91
CA TYR A 174 16.75 17.53 -5.57
C TYR A 174 15.98 16.76 -6.63
N VAL A 175 16.63 15.73 -7.20
CA VAL A 175 16.03 14.86 -8.22
C VAL A 175 16.03 13.44 -7.68
N LEU A 176 14.86 12.84 -7.70
CA LEU A 176 14.69 11.44 -7.32
C LEU A 176 14.96 10.51 -8.50
#